data_3a72d6266a8983767567a22b7cf18566
#
_entry.id   3a72d6266a8983767567a22b7cf18566
#
_cell.length_a   1.000
_cell.length_b   1.000
_cell.length_c   1.000
_cell.angle_alpha   90.00
_cell.angle_beta   90.00
_cell.angle_gamma   90.00
#
_symmetry.space_group_name_H-M   'P 1'
#
loop_
_entity.id
_entity.type
_entity.pdbx_description
1 polymer ?
#
loop_
_entity_poly.entity_id
_entity_poly.type
_entity_poly.pdbx_seq_one_letter_code
_entity_poly.pdbx_strand_id
1 'polypeptide(L)'
;MDPKTSPVRVTLEQAGQRFVVQPGAAAAEGGWHFDFRKVLASDSQAFELVAEQRVPWTGLPWTAMAAWSLAMAAVLGGAYALRRQRIARRRAEELLRLGQVARLNALGELAAGMAHELNQPLTAVLANTQAAQRLLAEEPPELATARSAMKQAAEQARRAADVVGRLRRVIERPDRQAELRPVALQEALHSALHLLAPEMARRAVTPSIDDPTPAPVWVLAEPVALEQIVHNLLMNALQALDEVPSGERRLRLSVGVDAGRGLIAVSDNGAGLSPEALPRVFEPFFSTREGGLGLGLSLCDTLASGMGGALEAAHAEPRGARFTLRLPLAGASAQEMKR
;
A
#
# COMPACT_ATOMS: atom_id res chain seq x y z
N MET A 1 -4.41 21.23 76.28
CA MET A 1 -4.02 21.83 74.97
C MET A 1 -3.42 23.19 75.25
N ASP A 2 -2.16 23.42 74.87
CA ASP A 2 -1.49 24.71 75.10
C ASP A 2 -2.19 25.78 74.26
N PRO A 3 -2.73 26.86 74.82
CA PRO A 3 -3.44 27.90 74.09
C PRO A 3 -2.62 28.61 73.03
N LYS A 4 -1.27 28.46 73.07
CA LYS A 4 -0.33 29.03 72.08
C LYS A 4 -0.17 28.19 70.81
N THR A 5 -0.60 26.91 70.85
CA THR A 5 -0.49 25.98 69.69
C THR A 5 -1.79 25.76 68.93
N SER A 6 -2.88 26.41 69.35
CA SER A 6 -4.17 26.35 68.69
C SER A 6 -4.12 27.06 67.31
N PRO A 7 -4.63 26.43 66.26
CA PRO A 7 -4.67 27.08 64.91
C PRO A 7 -5.69 28.21 64.81
N VAL A 8 -6.58 28.35 65.86
CA VAL A 8 -7.67 29.32 65.88
C VAL A 8 -7.31 30.47 66.80
N ARG A 9 -7.39 31.70 66.35
CA ARG A 9 -7.32 32.91 67.14
C ARG A 9 -8.74 33.28 67.57
N VAL A 10 -8.93 33.47 68.89
CA VAL A 10 -10.22 33.86 69.43
C VAL A 10 -10.08 35.23 70.09
N THR A 11 -10.92 36.18 69.65
CA THR A 11 -11.02 37.52 70.22
C THR A 11 -12.43 37.80 70.71
N LEU A 12 -12.55 38.52 71.83
CA LEU A 12 -13.81 39.11 72.28
C LEU A 12 -13.79 40.59 71.93
N GLU A 13 -14.84 41.07 71.30
CA GLU A 13 -15.04 42.47 70.95
C GLU A 13 -16.18 43.04 71.81
N GLN A 14 -15.91 44.17 72.51
CA GLN A 14 -16.90 44.93 73.23
C GLN A 14 -16.66 46.43 73.06
N ALA A 15 -17.69 47.19 72.68
CA ALA A 15 -17.64 48.63 72.59
C ALA A 15 -16.37 49.15 71.79
N GLY A 16 -15.91 48.45 70.76
CA GLY A 16 -14.75 48.81 69.98
C GLY A 16 -13.40 48.40 70.56
N GLN A 17 -13.38 47.78 71.77
CA GLN A 17 -12.17 47.19 72.35
C GLN A 17 -12.09 45.70 72.01
N ARG A 18 -10.84 45.23 71.65
CA ARG A 18 -10.56 43.83 71.36
C ARG A 18 -9.73 43.18 72.44
N PHE A 19 -10.22 42.13 73.01
CA PHE A 19 -9.53 41.30 74.01
C PHE A 19 -9.16 39.97 73.37
N VAL A 20 -7.88 39.65 73.30
CA VAL A 20 -7.41 38.36 72.76
C VAL A 20 -7.55 37.31 73.86
N VAL A 21 -8.50 36.40 73.69
CA VAL A 21 -8.73 35.28 74.57
C VAL A 21 -7.74 34.16 74.31
N GLN A 22 -7.52 33.91 73.02
CA GLN A 22 -6.58 32.89 72.50
C GLN A 22 -5.77 33.47 71.35
N PRO A 23 -4.45 33.57 71.49
CA PRO A 23 -3.65 34.27 70.44
C PRO A 23 -3.60 33.53 69.12
N GLY A 24 -3.85 32.22 69.11
CA GLY A 24 -3.70 31.41 67.88
C GLY A 24 -2.23 31.20 67.49
N ALA A 25 -1.97 30.31 66.56
CA ALA A 25 -0.65 30.15 65.98
C ALA A 25 -0.24 31.39 65.16
N ALA A 26 1.08 31.71 65.13
CA ALA A 26 1.61 32.82 64.35
C ALA A 26 1.09 32.80 62.93
N ALA A 27 0.64 33.95 62.45
CA ALA A 27 0.04 34.07 61.09
C ALA A 27 1.06 33.69 60.00
N ALA A 28 0.91 32.54 59.41
CA ALA A 28 1.65 32.22 58.17
C ALA A 28 1.19 33.15 57.03
N GLU A 29 2.10 33.68 56.29
CA GLU A 29 1.82 34.48 55.11
C GLU A 29 1.16 33.61 54.01
N GLY A 30 -0.04 34.00 53.59
CA GLY A 30 -0.82 33.28 52.56
C GLY A 30 -1.70 32.15 53.08
N GLY A 31 -2.75 31.82 52.36
CA GLY A 31 -3.72 30.77 52.72
C GLY A 31 -5.15 31.26 52.75
N TRP A 32 -6.07 30.37 53.05
CA TRP A 32 -7.46 30.67 53.26
C TRP A 32 -7.71 31.21 54.64
N HIS A 33 -8.54 32.29 54.71
CA HIS A 33 -8.98 32.90 55.97
C HIS A 33 -10.44 32.57 56.20
N PHE A 34 -10.71 31.99 57.37
CA PHE A 34 -12.06 31.70 57.85
C PHE A 34 -12.32 32.54 59.09
N ASP A 35 -13.42 33.28 59.14
CA ASP A 35 -13.88 34.00 60.28
C ASP A 35 -15.27 33.49 60.69
N PHE A 36 -15.45 33.37 61.99
CA PHE A 36 -16.73 32.99 62.57
C PHE A 36 -17.03 33.98 63.69
N ARG A 37 -18.21 34.61 63.67
CA ARG A 37 -18.64 35.57 64.66
C ARG A 37 -19.89 35.09 65.36
N LYS A 38 -19.90 35.21 66.71
CA LYS A 38 -21.03 34.87 67.52
C LYS A 38 -21.21 35.90 68.62
N VAL A 39 -22.43 36.46 68.75
CA VAL A 39 -22.82 37.37 69.84
C VAL A 39 -23.13 36.51 71.05
N LEU A 40 -22.47 36.83 72.16
CA LEU A 40 -22.73 36.25 73.44
C LEU A 40 -23.61 37.23 74.23
N ALA A 41 -24.84 36.79 74.53
CA ALA A 41 -25.75 37.56 75.34
C ALA A 41 -25.28 37.58 76.81
N SER A 42 -25.21 38.80 77.41
CA SER A 42 -24.93 39.00 78.87
C SER A 42 -25.91 40.03 79.39
N ASP A 43 -26.29 39.88 80.64
CA ASP A 43 -27.31 40.73 81.24
C ASP A 43 -26.92 42.22 81.37
N SER A 44 -25.63 42.56 81.20
CA SER A 44 -25.13 43.92 81.27
C SER A 44 -24.68 44.50 79.91
N GLN A 45 -24.03 43.72 79.09
CA GLN A 45 -23.53 44.15 77.79
C GLN A 45 -23.28 42.96 76.82
N ALA A 46 -23.56 43.07 75.54
CA ALA A 46 -23.31 42.02 74.59
C ALA A 46 -21.81 41.99 74.15
N PHE A 47 -21.24 40.78 74.17
CA PHE A 47 -19.90 40.56 73.67
C PHE A 47 -19.97 39.82 72.31
N GLU A 48 -19.10 40.20 71.40
CA GLU A 48 -18.96 39.50 70.16
C GLU A 48 -17.70 38.60 70.19
N LEU A 49 -17.88 37.28 70.01
CA LEU A 49 -16.79 36.34 69.92
C LEU A 49 -16.42 36.22 68.43
N VAL A 50 -15.19 36.56 68.09
CA VAL A 50 -14.65 36.41 66.77
C VAL A 50 -13.58 35.32 66.79
N ALA A 51 -13.82 34.23 66.04
CA ALA A 51 -12.86 33.16 65.91
C ALA A 51 -12.28 33.20 64.46
N GLU A 52 -10.99 33.41 64.34
CA GLU A 52 -10.28 33.50 63.06
C GLU A 52 -9.36 32.28 62.93
N GLN A 53 -9.44 31.57 61.79
CA GLN A 53 -8.54 30.49 61.44
C GLN A 53 -7.92 30.74 60.07
N ARG A 54 -6.60 30.63 59.98
CA ARG A 54 -5.87 30.66 58.72
C ARG A 54 -5.35 29.27 58.44
N VAL A 55 -5.68 28.77 57.25
CA VAL A 55 -5.16 27.48 56.75
C VAL A 55 -4.09 27.79 55.72
N PRO A 56 -2.78 27.64 56.03
CA PRO A 56 -1.72 27.96 55.12
C PRO A 56 -1.69 26.99 53.91
N TRP A 57 -1.29 27.49 52.75
CA TRP A 57 -1.13 26.67 51.56
C TRP A 57 -0.16 25.51 51.77
N THR A 58 0.80 25.66 52.67
CA THR A 58 1.78 24.60 53.03
C THR A 58 1.15 23.43 53.77
N GLY A 59 -0.03 23.60 54.40
CA GLY A 59 -0.77 22.54 55.07
C GLY A 59 -1.53 21.59 54.13
N LEU A 60 -1.60 21.91 52.86
CA LEU A 60 -2.25 21.05 51.86
C LEU A 60 -1.36 19.87 51.50
N PRO A 61 -1.92 18.67 51.28
CA PRO A 61 -1.16 17.47 50.92
C PRO A 61 -0.80 17.50 49.42
N TRP A 62 0.04 18.46 49.02
CA TRP A 62 0.44 18.67 47.61
C TRP A 62 1.04 17.42 46.95
N THR A 63 1.79 16.61 47.71
CA THR A 63 2.39 15.37 47.24
C THR A 63 1.31 14.34 46.89
N ALA A 64 0.29 14.22 47.74
CA ALA A 64 -0.83 13.31 47.50
C ALA A 64 -1.67 13.79 46.30
N MET A 65 -1.93 15.10 46.19
CA MET A 65 -2.67 15.70 45.07
C MET A 65 -1.91 15.52 43.75
N ALA A 66 -0.58 15.72 43.74
CA ALA A 66 0.25 15.47 42.57
C ALA A 66 0.27 13.99 42.18
N ALA A 67 0.38 13.07 43.13
CA ALA A 67 0.34 11.64 42.90
C ALA A 67 -1.00 11.20 42.29
N TRP A 68 -2.12 11.70 42.83
CA TRP A 68 -3.45 11.42 42.27
C TRP A 68 -3.65 12.00 40.86
N SER A 69 -3.18 13.22 40.61
CA SER A 69 -3.26 13.80 39.24
C SER A 69 -2.40 13.05 38.23
N LEU A 70 -1.22 12.60 38.62
CA LEU A 70 -0.36 11.76 37.79
C LEU A 70 -0.99 10.40 37.50
N ALA A 71 -1.55 9.75 38.50
CA ALA A 71 -2.26 8.47 38.37
C ALA A 71 -3.47 8.62 37.42
N MET A 72 -4.26 9.67 37.59
CA MET A 72 -5.39 9.96 36.72
C MET A 72 -4.94 10.21 35.27
N ALA A 73 -3.89 11.01 35.06
CA ALA A 73 -3.32 11.25 33.74
C ALA A 73 -2.81 9.96 33.08
N ALA A 74 -2.17 9.07 33.84
CA ALA A 74 -1.72 7.76 33.36
C ALA A 74 -2.89 6.86 32.92
N VAL A 75 -3.97 6.82 33.72
CA VAL A 75 -5.18 6.05 33.39
C VAL A 75 -5.85 6.59 32.13
N LEU A 76 -6.04 7.91 32.06
CA LEU A 76 -6.65 8.55 30.89
C LEU A 76 -5.77 8.39 29.62
N GLY A 77 -4.47 8.55 29.75
CA GLY A 77 -3.51 8.32 28.67
C GLY A 77 -3.51 6.86 28.19
N GLY A 78 -3.53 5.90 29.11
CA GLY A 78 -3.65 4.48 28.80
C GLY A 78 -4.96 4.13 28.09
N ALA A 79 -6.08 4.65 28.60
CA ALA A 79 -7.40 4.46 28.00
C ALA A 79 -7.48 5.06 26.58
N TYR A 80 -6.90 6.24 26.38
CA TYR A 80 -6.81 6.90 25.08
C TYR A 80 -5.96 6.08 24.09
N ALA A 81 -4.79 5.61 24.53
CA ALA A 81 -3.91 4.79 23.70
C ALA A 81 -4.57 3.46 23.27
N LEU A 82 -5.22 2.77 24.22
CA LEU A 82 -5.98 1.55 23.94
C LEU A 82 -7.14 1.80 22.96
N ARG A 83 -7.88 2.91 23.14
CA ARG A 83 -8.97 3.28 22.23
C ARG A 83 -8.44 3.56 20.82
N ARG A 84 -7.32 4.28 20.70
CA ARG A 84 -6.66 4.56 19.43
C ARG A 84 -6.20 3.29 18.73
N GLN A 85 -5.60 2.35 19.47
CA GLN A 85 -5.20 1.04 18.93
C GLN A 85 -6.40 0.22 18.42
N ARG A 86 -7.49 0.19 19.18
CA ARG A 86 -8.73 -0.53 18.78
C ARG A 86 -9.32 0.05 17.49
N ILE A 87 -9.35 1.39 17.37
CA ILE A 87 -9.85 2.06 16.15
C ILE A 87 -8.93 1.75 14.96
N ALA A 88 -7.61 1.80 15.14
CA ALA A 88 -6.65 1.48 14.09
C ALA A 88 -6.78 0.02 13.61
N ARG A 89 -6.92 -0.93 14.54
CA ARG A 89 -7.14 -2.36 14.22
C ARG A 89 -8.45 -2.57 13.44
N ARG A 90 -9.55 -1.97 13.89
CA ARG A 90 -10.85 -2.08 13.18
C ARG A 90 -10.77 -1.53 11.77
N ARG A 91 -10.12 -0.38 11.57
CA ARG A 91 -9.91 0.19 10.22
C ARG A 91 -9.06 -0.72 9.33
N ALA A 92 -8.00 -1.31 9.89
CA ALA A 92 -7.18 -2.28 9.15
C ALA A 92 -7.99 -3.53 8.75
N GLU A 93 -8.82 -4.08 9.66
CA GLU A 93 -9.70 -5.21 9.40
C GLU A 93 -10.76 -4.88 8.34
N GLU A 94 -11.36 -3.67 8.40
CA GLU A 94 -12.32 -3.20 7.40
C GLU A 94 -11.67 -3.04 6.02
N LEU A 95 -10.47 -2.46 5.94
CA LEU A 95 -9.73 -2.34 4.67
C LEU A 95 -9.37 -3.70 4.08
N LEU A 96 -8.94 -4.67 4.91
CA LEU A 96 -8.69 -6.03 4.47
C LEU A 96 -9.97 -6.70 3.95
N ARG A 97 -11.10 -6.51 4.64
CA ARG A 97 -12.39 -7.07 4.23
C ARG A 97 -12.89 -6.44 2.93
N LEU A 98 -12.78 -5.12 2.80
CA LEU A 98 -13.12 -4.42 1.55
C LEU A 98 -12.22 -4.88 0.39
N GLY A 99 -10.94 -5.05 0.63
CA GLY A 99 -10.01 -5.62 -0.35
C GLY A 99 -10.36 -7.04 -0.77
N GLN A 100 -10.82 -7.90 0.16
CA GLN A 100 -11.30 -9.24 -0.17
C GLN A 100 -12.59 -9.21 -1.00
N VAL A 101 -13.56 -8.37 -0.64
CA VAL A 101 -14.82 -8.21 -1.39
C VAL A 101 -14.56 -7.66 -2.79
N ALA A 102 -13.73 -6.63 -2.91
CA ALA A 102 -13.32 -6.08 -4.21
C ALA A 102 -12.63 -7.15 -5.08
N ARG A 103 -11.77 -7.98 -4.48
CA ARG A 103 -11.12 -9.10 -5.17
C ARG A 103 -12.10 -10.19 -5.62
N LEU A 104 -13.09 -10.53 -4.79
CA LEU A 104 -14.13 -11.51 -5.15
C LEU A 104 -15.02 -10.98 -6.28
N ASN A 105 -15.37 -9.69 -6.25
CA ASN A 105 -16.14 -9.06 -7.33
C ASN A 105 -15.33 -9.02 -8.63
N ALA A 106 -14.06 -8.65 -8.57
CA ALA A 106 -13.15 -8.70 -9.72
C ALA A 106 -12.99 -10.13 -10.27
N LEU A 107 -12.89 -11.16 -9.40
CA LEU A 107 -12.87 -12.56 -9.81
C LEU A 107 -14.20 -12.99 -10.45
N GLY A 108 -15.34 -12.47 -10.00
CA GLY A 108 -16.66 -12.75 -10.59
C GLY A 108 -16.80 -12.14 -11.98
N GLU A 109 -16.39 -10.89 -12.18
CA GLU A 109 -16.35 -10.24 -13.51
C GLU A 109 -15.35 -10.94 -14.44
N LEU A 110 -14.17 -11.33 -13.89
CA LEU A 110 -13.19 -12.16 -14.59
C LEU A 110 -13.80 -13.45 -15.10
N ALA A 111 -14.48 -14.20 -14.24
CA ALA A 111 -15.07 -15.49 -14.62
C ALA A 111 -16.09 -15.35 -15.76
N ALA A 112 -16.90 -14.29 -15.74
CA ALA A 112 -17.86 -14.00 -16.80
C ALA A 112 -17.18 -13.61 -18.13
N GLY A 113 -16.22 -12.70 -18.10
CA GLY A 113 -15.46 -12.28 -19.29
C GLY A 113 -14.65 -13.43 -19.90
N MET A 114 -14.00 -14.23 -19.05
CA MET A 114 -13.20 -15.39 -19.50
C MET A 114 -14.04 -16.54 -20.01
N ALA A 115 -15.23 -16.78 -19.46
CA ALA A 115 -16.15 -17.76 -20.02
C ALA A 115 -16.51 -17.38 -21.47
N HIS A 116 -16.71 -16.09 -21.74
CA HIS A 116 -16.95 -15.59 -23.09
C HIS A 116 -15.73 -15.76 -24.01
N GLU A 117 -14.53 -15.38 -23.53
CA GLU A 117 -13.28 -15.51 -24.32
C GLU A 117 -12.82 -16.96 -24.52
N LEU A 118 -13.16 -17.88 -23.63
CA LEU A 118 -12.93 -19.33 -23.81
C LEU A 118 -13.93 -19.94 -24.79
N ASN A 119 -15.19 -19.55 -24.70
CA ASN A 119 -16.24 -20.08 -25.58
C ASN A 119 -16.01 -19.71 -27.05
N GLN A 120 -15.43 -18.54 -27.36
CA GLN A 120 -15.15 -18.10 -28.74
C GLN A 120 -14.20 -19.07 -29.47
N PRO A 121 -12.95 -19.30 -29.01
CA PRO A 121 -12.04 -20.24 -29.70
C PRO A 121 -12.56 -21.67 -29.67
N LEU A 122 -13.24 -22.11 -28.62
CA LEU A 122 -13.81 -23.46 -28.53
C LEU A 122 -14.91 -23.68 -29.59
N THR A 123 -15.79 -22.66 -29.79
CA THR A 123 -16.79 -22.70 -30.86
C THR A 123 -16.15 -22.74 -32.22
N ALA A 124 -15.08 -21.98 -32.46
CA ALA A 124 -14.33 -22.03 -33.70
C ALA A 124 -13.62 -23.36 -33.91
N VAL A 125 -13.06 -24.00 -32.88
CA VAL A 125 -12.51 -25.37 -32.92
C VAL A 125 -13.59 -26.35 -33.39
N LEU A 126 -14.76 -26.29 -32.75
CA LEU A 126 -15.87 -27.19 -33.08
C LEU A 126 -16.32 -26.99 -34.54
N ALA A 127 -16.56 -25.74 -34.98
CA ALA A 127 -16.96 -25.43 -36.35
C ALA A 127 -15.96 -25.91 -37.40
N ASN A 128 -14.66 -25.64 -37.20
CA ASN A 128 -13.60 -26.05 -38.12
C ASN A 128 -13.44 -27.57 -38.16
N THR A 129 -13.59 -28.26 -37.03
CA THR A 129 -13.55 -29.72 -36.96
C THR A 129 -14.74 -30.35 -37.71
N GLN A 130 -15.92 -29.80 -37.51
CA GLN A 130 -17.13 -30.27 -38.26
C GLN A 130 -17.03 -30.01 -39.75
N ALA A 131 -16.47 -28.85 -40.15
CA ALA A 131 -16.21 -28.54 -41.53
C ALA A 131 -15.24 -29.53 -42.17
N ALA A 132 -14.11 -29.81 -41.47
CA ALA A 132 -13.13 -30.79 -41.94
C ALA A 132 -13.76 -32.20 -42.10
N GLN A 133 -14.60 -32.63 -41.15
CA GLN A 133 -15.31 -33.92 -41.26
C GLN A 133 -16.23 -33.99 -42.48
N ARG A 134 -16.99 -32.94 -42.79
CA ARG A 134 -17.88 -32.89 -44.00
C ARG A 134 -17.06 -32.96 -45.27
N LEU A 135 -15.98 -32.14 -45.38
CA LEU A 135 -15.10 -32.10 -46.56
C LEU A 135 -14.41 -33.42 -46.83
N LEU A 136 -14.11 -34.19 -45.77
CA LEU A 136 -13.52 -35.54 -45.88
C LEU A 136 -14.56 -36.59 -46.28
N ALA A 137 -15.87 -36.35 -46.03
CA ALA A 137 -16.96 -37.25 -46.39
C ALA A 137 -17.52 -37.01 -47.79
N GLU A 138 -17.08 -35.97 -48.50
CA GLU A 138 -17.44 -35.67 -49.90
C GLU A 138 -16.76 -36.66 -50.87
N GLU A 139 -17.40 -36.93 -52.04
CA GLU A 139 -16.87 -37.75 -53.11
C GLU A 139 -16.68 -36.91 -54.39
N PRO A 140 -15.45 -36.59 -54.80
CA PRO A 140 -14.16 -36.90 -54.16
C PRO A 140 -13.87 -36.02 -52.95
N PRO A 141 -13.12 -36.50 -51.90
CA PRO A 141 -12.80 -35.74 -50.70
C PRO A 141 -11.96 -34.50 -51.00
N GLU A 142 -12.35 -33.36 -50.39
CA GLU A 142 -11.59 -32.09 -50.45
C GLU A 142 -10.48 -32.02 -49.43
N LEU A 143 -9.36 -32.76 -49.66
CA LEU A 143 -8.26 -32.93 -48.68
C LEU A 143 -7.55 -31.62 -48.34
N ALA A 144 -7.37 -30.69 -49.30
CA ALA A 144 -6.64 -29.43 -49.06
C ALA A 144 -7.43 -28.49 -48.14
N THR A 145 -8.72 -28.37 -48.39
CA THR A 145 -9.65 -27.56 -47.57
C THR A 145 -9.84 -28.14 -46.18
N ALA A 146 -10.00 -29.45 -46.09
CA ALA A 146 -10.07 -30.16 -44.79
C ALA A 146 -8.80 -29.96 -43.94
N ARG A 147 -7.60 -30.03 -44.55
CA ARG A 147 -6.34 -29.78 -43.85
C ARG A 147 -6.22 -28.33 -43.34
N SER A 148 -6.71 -27.36 -44.16
CA SER A 148 -6.75 -25.95 -43.75
C SER A 148 -7.68 -25.76 -42.55
N ALA A 149 -8.88 -26.36 -42.53
CA ALA A 149 -9.84 -26.31 -41.42
C ALA A 149 -9.24 -26.93 -40.14
N MET A 150 -8.55 -28.09 -40.25
CA MET A 150 -7.86 -28.69 -39.11
C MET A 150 -6.73 -27.82 -38.56
N LYS A 151 -5.96 -27.14 -39.43
CA LYS A 151 -4.92 -26.18 -39.01
C LYS A 151 -5.52 -25.02 -38.22
N GLN A 152 -6.62 -24.45 -38.71
CA GLN A 152 -7.33 -23.36 -38.01
C GLN A 152 -7.87 -23.85 -36.66
N ALA A 153 -8.43 -25.07 -36.57
CA ALA A 153 -8.86 -25.65 -35.31
C ALA A 153 -7.70 -25.77 -34.29
N ALA A 154 -6.53 -26.24 -34.74
CA ALA A 154 -5.35 -26.34 -33.88
C ALA A 154 -4.84 -24.95 -33.40
N GLU A 155 -4.91 -23.92 -34.24
CA GLU A 155 -4.56 -22.55 -33.86
C GLU A 155 -5.53 -21.98 -32.82
N GLN A 156 -6.83 -22.21 -32.97
CA GLN A 156 -7.82 -21.79 -31.97
C GLN A 156 -7.70 -22.55 -30.65
N ALA A 157 -7.38 -23.85 -30.68
CA ALA A 157 -7.10 -24.63 -29.47
C ALA A 157 -5.88 -24.07 -28.69
N ARG A 158 -4.81 -23.64 -29.39
CA ARG A 158 -3.67 -22.98 -28.76
C ARG A 158 -4.07 -21.66 -28.12
N ARG A 159 -4.89 -20.85 -28.77
CA ARG A 159 -5.42 -19.60 -28.18
C ARG A 159 -6.22 -19.87 -26.90
N ALA A 160 -7.07 -20.89 -26.90
CA ALA A 160 -7.82 -21.28 -25.69
C ALA A 160 -6.88 -21.69 -24.54
N ALA A 161 -5.83 -22.48 -24.83
CA ALA A 161 -4.82 -22.85 -23.84
C ALA A 161 -4.07 -21.65 -23.27
N ASP A 162 -3.75 -20.64 -24.10
CA ASP A 162 -3.12 -19.40 -23.66
C ASP A 162 -4.03 -18.58 -22.73
N VAL A 163 -5.34 -18.54 -23.00
CA VAL A 163 -6.33 -17.90 -22.11
C VAL A 163 -6.35 -18.59 -20.74
N VAL A 164 -6.41 -19.93 -20.73
CA VAL A 164 -6.38 -20.72 -19.47
C VAL A 164 -5.07 -20.50 -18.71
N GLY A 165 -3.93 -20.49 -19.41
CA GLY A 165 -2.62 -20.22 -18.81
C GLY A 165 -2.52 -18.84 -18.17
N ARG A 166 -3.13 -17.84 -18.76
CA ARG A 166 -3.24 -16.47 -18.18
C ARG A 166 -4.12 -16.46 -16.93
N LEU A 167 -5.28 -17.14 -16.96
CA LEU A 167 -6.17 -17.26 -15.80
C LEU A 167 -5.46 -17.91 -14.61
N ARG A 168 -4.77 -19.02 -14.86
CA ARG A 168 -4.03 -19.73 -13.83
C ARG A 168 -3.02 -18.83 -13.12
N ARG A 169 -2.28 -18.01 -13.86
CA ARG A 169 -1.29 -17.07 -13.32
C ARG A 169 -1.94 -15.94 -12.46
N VAL A 170 -3.18 -15.56 -12.76
CA VAL A 170 -3.93 -14.55 -11.97
C VAL A 170 -4.50 -15.16 -10.68
N ILE A 171 -4.89 -16.44 -10.72
CA ILE A 171 -5.49 -17.14 -9.58
C ILE A 171 -4.42 -17.75 -8.65
N GLU A 172 -3.36 -18.29 -9.21
CA GLU A 172 -2.24 -18.79 -8.41
C GLU A 172 -1.60 -17.62 -7.67
N ARG A 173 -1.95 -17.52 -6.38
CA ARG A 173 -1.34 -16.60 -5.43
C ARG A 173 0.18 -16.77 -5.45
N PRO A 174 0.92 -15.69 -5.33
CA PRO A 174 2.20 -15.72 -4.66
C PRO A 174 1.96 -15.76 -3.14
N ASP A 175 1.22 -16.78 -2.65
CA ASP A 175 0.86 -16.94 -1.22
C ASP A 175 1.87 -17.81 -0.46
N ARG A 176 3.00 -18.08 -1.07
CA ARG A 176 4.22 -18.38 -0.34
C ARG A 176 4.91 -17.04 -0.12
N GLN A 177 5.30 -16.76 1.11
CA GLN A 177 6.27 -15.71 1.44
C GLN A 177 7.35 -15.78 0.37
N ALA A 178 7.18 -14.96 -0.68
CA ALA A 178 8.12 -14.90 -1.78
C ALA A 178 9.42 -14.43 -1.13
N GLU A 179 10.39 -15.31 -0.95
CA GLU A 179 11.67 -14.94 -0.37
C GLU A 179 12.32 -13.96 -1.31
N LEU A 180 12.23 -12.67 -0.93
CA LEU A 180 12.95 -11.63 -1.61
C LEU A 180 14.44 -11.94 -1.46
N ARG A 181 15.10 -12.12 -2.57
CA ARG A 181 16.55 -12.37 -2.62
C ARG A 181 17.24 -11.37 -3.51
N PRO A 182 18.54 -11.16 -3.34
CA PRO A 182 19.32 -10.35 -4.26
C PRO A 182 19.27 -10.91 -5.68
N VAL A 183 18.81 -10.07 -6.64
CA VAL A 183 18.74 -10.40 -8.07
C VAL A 183 19.40 -9.26 -8.85
N ALA A 184 20.26 -9.58 -9.82
CA ALA A 184 20.85 -8.60 -10.72
C ALA A 184 19.84 -8.22 -11.81
N LEU A 185 19.53 -6.93 -11.93
CA LEU A 185 18.58 -6.43 -12.93
C LEU A 185 19.04 -6.74 -14.37
N GLN A 186 20.33 -6.66 -14.63
CA GLN A 186 20.90 -6.99 -15.95
C GLN A 186 20.67 -8.46 -16.31
N GLU A 187 20.83 -9.39 -15.34
CA GLU A 187 20.59 -10.82 -15.58
C GLU A 187 19.10 -11.08 -15.89
N ALA A 188 18.19 -10.49 -15.14
CA ALA A 188 16.75 -10.60 -15.36
C ALA A 188 16.35 -10.05 -16.76
N LEU A 189 16.91 -8.90 -17.14
CA LEU A 189 16.66 -8.33 -18.46
C LEU A 189 17.20 -9.22 -19.59
N HIS A 190 18.42 -9.74 -19.47
CA HIS A 190 19.02 -10.61 -20.47
C HIS A 190 18.25 -11.92 -20.63
N SER A 191 17.80 -12.53 -19.51
CA SER A 191 16.96 -13.75 -19.54
C SER A 191 15.66 -13.51 -20.30
N ALA A 192 14.97 -12.39 -20.03
CA ALA A 192 13.74 -12.04 -20.71
C ALA A 192 13.95 -11.77 -22.22
N LEU A 193 15.05 -11.11 -22.58
CA LEU A 193 15.40 -10.84 -23.97
C LEU A 193 15.72 -12.16 -24.72
N HIS A 194 16.42 -13.08 -24.07
CA HIS A 194 16.72 -14.39 -24.66
C HIS A 194 15.42 -15.18 -24.92
N LEU A 195 14.49 -15.18 -23.98
CA LEU A 195 13.19 -15.83 -24.13
C LEU A 195 12.38 -15.24 -25.29
N LEU A 196 12.44 -13.91 -25.50
CA LEU A 196 11.68 -13.19 -26.52
C LEU A 196 12.44 -13.02 -27.84
N ALA A 197 13.66 -13.56 -27.97
CA ALA A 197 14.45 -13.44 -29.20
C ALA A 197 13.71 -13.92 -30.47
N PRO A 198 12.96 -15.05 -30.48
CA PRO A 198 12.20 -15.46 -31.65
C PRO A 198 11.08 -14.46 -32.03
N GLU A 199 10.46 -13.84 -31.03
CA GLU A 199 9.38 -12.90 -31.21
C GLU A 199 9.89 -11.54 -31.73
N MET A 200 11.04 -11.08 -31.23
CA MET A 200 11.74 -9.90 -31.71
C MET A 200 12.22 -10.08 -33.19
N ALA A 201 12.79 -11.25 -33.49
CA ALA A 201 13.21 -11.58 -34.87
C ALA A 201 12.03 -11.59 -35.83
N ARG A 202 10.89 -12.17 -35.44
CA ARG A 202 9.66 -12.17 -36.25
C ARG A 202 9.16 -10.78 -36.58
N ARG A 203 9.29 -9.85 -35.62
CA ARG A 203 8.88 -8.45 -35.76
C ARG A 203 9.97 -7.53 -36.30
N ALA A 204 11.14 -8.06 -36.63
CA ALA A 204 12.31 -7.26 -37.04
C ALA A 204 12.62 -6.12 -36.04
N VAL A 205 12.62 -6.41 -34.76
CA VAL A 205 12.95 -5.46 -33.69
C VAL A 205 14.28 -5.83 -33.08
N THR A 206 15.23 -4.89 -33.07
CA THR A 206 16.49 -5.02 -32.34
C THR A 206 16.50 -4.03 -31.17
N PRO A 207 16.51 -4.48 -29.91
CA PRO A 207 16.52 -3.57 -28.78
C PRO A 207 17.87 -2.85 -28.64
N SER A 208 17.84 -1.58 -28.26
CA SER A 208 19.01 -0.85 -27.77
C SER A 208 19.02 -0.90 -26.25
N ILE A 209 20.14 -1.32 -25.66
CA ILE A 209 20.29 -1.40 -24.21
C ILE A 209 21.20 -0.27 -23.77
N ASP A 210 20.70 0.57 -22.88
CA ASP A 210 21.45 1.63 -22.21
C ASP A 210 21.69 1.20 -20.75
N ASP A 211 22.92 0.76 -20.47
CA ASP A 211 23.38 0.35 -19.15
C ASP A 211 24.59 1.18 -18.76
N PRO A 212 24.38 2.38 -18.20
CA PRO A 212 25.48 3.27 -17.80
C PRO A 212 26.20 2.79 -16.53
N THR A 213 25.73 1.72 -15.89
CA THR A 213 26.30 1.24 -14.63
C THR A 213 27.43 0.23 -14.90
N PRO A 214 28.66 0.48 -14.40
CA PRO A 214 29.78 -0.42 -14.60
C PRO A 214 29.69 -1.73 -13.78
N ALA A 215 28.75 -1.81 -12.85
CA ALA A 215 28.53 -2.96 -11.99
C ALA A 215 27.07 -3.41 -12.00
N PRO A 216 26.79 -4.70 -11.78
CA PRO A 216 25.44 -5.20 -11.70
C PRO A 216 24.61 -4.50 -10.61
N VAL A 217 23.39 -4.09 -10.95
CA VAL A 217 22.44 -3.47 -10.02
C VAL A 217 21.68 -4.58 -9.30
N TRP A 218 21.99 -4.77 -8.02
CA TRP A 218 21.34 -5.77 -7.17
C TRP A 218 20.13 -5.19 -6.47
N VAL A 219 18.98 -5.84 -6.65
CA VAL A 219 17.70 -5.47 -6.02
C VAL A 219 17.16 -6.61 -5.19
N LEU A 220 16.35 -6.31 -4.18
CA LEU A 220 15.57 -7.31 -3.45
C LEU A 220 14.32 -7.65 -4.25
N ALA A 221 14.27 -8.83 -4.84
CA ALA A 221 13.17 -9.27 -5.68
C ALA A 221 12.90 -10.77 -5.53
N GLU A 222 11.68 -11.17 -5.85
CA GLU A 222 11.32 -12.55 -6.16
C GLU A 222 11.65 -12.77 -7.64
N PRO A 223 12.56 -13.69 -8.00
CA PRO A 223 13.07 -13.82 -9.35
C PRO A 223 12.00 -14.07 -10.41
N VAL A 224 11.04 -14.98 -10.13
CA VAL A 224 9.99 -15.33 -11.09
C VAL A 224 9.04 -14.15 -11.31
N ALA A 225 8.71 -13.41 -10.24
CA ALA A 225 7.90 -12.19 -10.35
C ALA A 225 8.62 -11.10 -11.15
N LEU A 226 9.92 -10.90 -10.92
CA LEU A 226 10.72 -9.94 -11.67
C LEU A 226 10.78 -10.31 -13.16
N GLU A 227 11.08 -11.57 -13.49
CA GLU A 227 11.08 -12.06 -14.88
C GLU A 227 9.71 -11.87 -15.53
N GLN A 228 8.62 -12.16 -14.81
CA GLN A 228 7.25 -11.97 -15.29
C GLN A 228 6.95 -10.50 -15.61
N ILE A 229 7.37 -9.57 -14.74
CA ILE A 229 7.20 -8.13 -14.98
C ILE A 229 7.96 -7.73 -16.25
N VAL A 230 9.25 -8.05 -16.33
CA VAL A 230 10.11 -7.67 -17.47
C VAL A 230 9.55 -8.26 -18.76
N HIS A 231 9.17 -9.53 -18.77
CA HIS A 231 8.54 -10.19 -19.91
C HIS A 231 7.27 -9.46 -20.38
N ASN A 232 6.36 -9.13 -19.45
CA ASN A 232 5.11 -8.44 -19.78
C ASN A 232 5.37 -7.04 -20.35
N LEU A 233 6.32 -6.28 -19.79
CA LEU A 233 6.67 -4.95 -20.29
C LEU A 233 7.26 -5.03 -21.71
N LEU A 234 8.16 -5.98 -21.97
CA LEU A 234 8.73 -6.22 -23.29
C LEU A 234 7.67 -6.65 -24.30
N MET A 235 6.78 -7.57 -23.95
CA MET A 235 5.69 -8.00 -24.82
C MET A 235 4.73 -6.85 -25.16
N ASN A 236 4.41 -5.99 -24.20
CA ASN A 236 3.58 -4.81 -24.43
C ASN A 236 4.25 -3.84 -25.41
N ALA A 237 5.56 -3.61 -25.27
CA ALA A 237 6.34 -2.77 -26.17
C ALA A 237 6.39 -3.39 -27.58
N LEU A 238 6.69 -4.69 -27.71
CA LEU A 238 6.72 -5.39 -29.01
C LEU A 238 5.38 -5.31 -29.74
N GLN A 239 4.28 -5.47 -29.00
CA GLN A 239 2.93 -5.33 -29.56
C GLN A 239 2.59 -3.89 -29.94
N ALA A 240 3.10 -2.86 -29.22
CA ALA A 240 2.91 -1.46 -29.60
C ALA A 240 3.66 -1.11 -30.87
N LEU A 241 4.74 -1.82 -31.17
CA LEU A 241 5.53 -1.68 -32.39
C LEU A 241 4.90 -2.35 -33.61
N ASP A 242 3.87 -3.18 -33.49
CA ASP A 242 3.20 -3.81 -34.63
C ASP A 242 2.60 -2.79 -35.62
N GLU A 243 2.16 -1.62 -35.09
CA GLU A 243 1.62 -0.51 -35.88
C GLU A 243 2.70 0.41 -36.49
N VAL A 244 3.98 0.19 -36.17
CA VAL A 244 5.11 0.98 -36.68
C VAL A 244 5.76 0.23 -37.85
N PRO A 245 6.13 0.91 -38.96
CA PRO A 245 6.87 0.28 -40.04
C PRO A 245 8.15 -0.39 -39.56
N SER A 246 8.48 -1.59 -40.06
CA SER A 246 9.56 -2.44 -39.51
C SER A 246 10.93 -1.75 -39.45
N GLY A 247 11.24 -0.85 -40.40
CA GLY A 247 12.51 -0.09 -40.41
C GLY A 247 12.57 1.07 -39.40
N GLU A 248 11.45 1.46 -38.83
CA GLU A 248 11.35 2.59 -37.90
C GLU A 248 11.12 2.16 -36.43
N ARG A 249 10.93 0.85 -36.19
CA ARG A 249 10.68 0.28 -34.84
C ARG A 249 11.87 0.51 -33.94
N ARG A 250 11.62 1.10 -32.77
CA ARG A 250 12.64 1.36 -31.74
C ARG A 250 12.17 0.86 -30.40
N LEU A 251 12.96 -0.03 -29.83
CA LEU A 251 12.80 -0.53 -28.47
C LEU A 251 14.05 -0.17 -27.69
N ARG A 252 13.92 0.70 -26.69
CA ARG A 252 15.02 1.13 -25.83
C ARG A 252 14.82 0.58 -24.42
N LEU A 253 15.85 -0.02 -23.90
CA LEU A 253 15.89 -0.60 -22.56
C LEU A 253 16.96 0.12 -21.77
N SER A 254 16.68 0.49 -20.53
CA SER A 254 17.70 1.07 -19.65
C SER A 254 17.66 0.40 -18.28
N VAL A 255 18.85 0.16 -17.73
CA VAL A 255 19.06 -0.35 -16.36
C VAL A 255 19.90 0.67 -15.63
N GLY A 256 19.60 0.92 -14.37
CA GLY A 256 20.35 1.90 -13.59
C GLY A 256 19.92 1.98 -12.13
N VAL A 257 20.40 3.00 -11.45
CA VAL A 257 20.03 3.34 -10.08
C VAL A 257 19.54 4.79 -10.06
N ASP A 258 18.38 5.01 -9.46
CA ASP A 258 17.78 6.33 -9.28
C ASP A 258 17.18 6.45 -7.88
N ALA A 259 17.47 7.54 -7.16
CA ALA A 259 16.98 7.83 -5.81
C ALA A 259 17.14 6.65 -4.81
N GLY A 260 18.25 5.90 -4.91
CA GLY A 260 18.52 4.76 -4.02
C GLY A 260 17.70 3.50 -4.35
N ARG A 261 17.13 3.42 -5.55
CA ARG A 261 16.40 2.26 -6.07
C ARG A 261 17.02 1.79 -7.38
N GLY A 262 17.04 0.48 -7.58
CA GLY A 262 17.37 -0.09 -8.89
C GLY A 262 16.18 0.11 -9.83
N LEU A 263 16.44 0.46 -11.08
CA LEU A 263 15.41 0.67 -12.09
C LEU A 263 15.67 -0.13 -13.38
N ILE A 264 14.56 -0.61 -13.98
CA ILE A 264 14.50 -1.02 -15.39
C ILE A 264 13.46 -0.16 -16.08
N ALA A 265 13.84 0.44 -17.22
CA ALA A 265 12.86 1.12 -18.07
C ALA A 265 12.80 0.47 -19.45
N VAL A 266 11.58 0.29 -19.94
CA VAL A 266 11.26 -0.20 -21.28
C VAL A 266 10.55 0.92 -22.02
N SER A 267 11.10 1.37 -23.15
CA SER A 267 10.55 2.46 -23.95
C SER A 267 10.42 2.02 -25.41
N ASP A 268 9.24 2.22 -25.97
CA ASP A 268 8.93 1.97 -27.37
C ASP A 268 8.61 3.30 -28.11
N ASN A 269 8.60 3.27 -29.42
CA ASN A 269 8.11 4.35 -30.27
C ASN A 269 6.79 4.01 -30.99
N GLY A 270 5.97 3.18 -30.36
CA GLY A 270 4.65 2.77 -30.83
C GLY A 270 3.61 3.89 -30.81
N ALA A 271 2.34 3.51 -30.78
CA ALA A 271 1.21 4.45 -30.71
C ALA A 271 1.25 5.34 -29.46
N GLY A 272 1.89 4.86 -28.36
CA GLY A 272 1.93 5.54 -27.08
C GLY A 272 0.63 5.36 -26.27
N LEU A 273 0.48 6.18 -25.22
CA LEU A 273 -0.70 6.20 -24.36
C LEU A 273 -1.43 7.53 -24.56
N SER A 274 -2.76 7.52 -24.61
CA SER A 274 -3.50 8.78 -24.60
C SER A 274 -3.46 9.43 -23.20
N PRO A 275 -3.65 10.74 -23.06
CA PRO A 275 -3.71 11.41 -21.75
C PRO A 275 -4.77 10.81 -20.83
N GLU A 276 -5.87 10.34 -21.39
CA GLU A 276 -6.97 9.70 -20.65
C GLU A 276 -6.63 8.27 -20.22
N ALA A 277 -5.79 7.56 -21.03
CA ALA A 277 -5.36 6.20 -20.73
C ALA A 277 -4.25 6.14 -19.69
N LEU A 278 -3.34 7.11 -19.68
CA LEU A 278 -2.16 7.11 -18.82
C LEU A 278 -2.46 6.90 -17.31
N PRO A 279 -3.45 7.55 -16.69
CA PRO A 279 -3.76 7.31 -15.27
C PRO A 279 -4.41 5.94 -15.01
N ARG A 280 -4.91 5.29 -16.05
CA ARG A 280 -5.71 4.07 -15.96
C ARG A 280 -5.01 2.80 -16.42
N VAL A 281 -3.78 2.91 -16.94
CA VAL A 281 -3.07 1.75 -17.56
C VAL A 281 -2.80 0.60 -16.58
N PHE A 282 -2.82 0.86 -15.28
CA PHE A 282 -2.67 -0.13 -14.22
C PHE A 282 -4.00 -0.60 -13.63
N GLU A 283 -5.14 -0.03 -14.06
CA GLU A 283 -6.46 -0.53 -13.67
C GLU A 283 -6.67 -1.92 -14.26
N PRO A 284 -7.14 -2.90 -13.48
CA PRO A 284 -7.52 -4.20 -14.01
C PRO A 284 -8.56 -4.06 -15.12
N PHE A 285 -8.41 -4.84 -16.20
CA PHE A 285 -9.29 -4.84 -17.37
C PHE A 285 -9.26 -3.59 -18.25
N PHE A 286 -8.46 -2.60 -17.93
CA PHE A 286 -8.27 -1.47 -18.82
C PHE A 286 -7.32 -1.85 -19.95
N SER A 287 -7.80 -1.77 -21.18
CA SER A 287 -7.02 -2.00 -22.41
C SER A 287 -7.44 -1.02 -23.49
N THR A 288 -6.50 -0.43 -24.16
CA THR A 288 -6.73 0.39 -25.36
C THR A 288 -6.71 -0.43 -26.65
N ARG A 289 -6.46 -1.75 -26.57
CA ARG A 289 -6.36 -2.67 -27.70
C ARG A 289 -7.58 -3.56 -27.79
N GLU A 290 -8.07 -3.79 -29.01
CA GLU A 290 -9.09 -4.79 -29.28
C GLU A 290 -8.55 -6.19 -28.93
N GLY A 291 -9.30 -6.94 -28.10
CA GLY A 291 -8.91 -8.28 -27.63
C GLY A 291 -7.84 -8.33 -26.55
N GLY A 292 -7.40 -7.19 -26.01
CA GLY A 292 -6.50 -7.13 -24.86
C GLY A 292 -7.27 -7.26 -23.53
N LEU A 293 -6.93 -8.25 -22.69
CA LEU A 293 -7.58 -8.45 -21.38
C LEU A 293 -7.31 -7.33 -20.36
N GLY A 294 -6.35 -6.45 -20.58
CA GLY A 294 -6.00 -5.37 -19.64
C GLY A 294 -5.49 -5.84 -18.28
N LEU A 295 -4.99 -7.08 -18.17
CA LEU A 295 -4.52 -7.66 -16.90
C LEU A 295 -2.99 -7.66 -16.76
N GLY A 296 -2.24 -7.48 -17.86
CA GLY A 296 -0.79 -7.60 -17.83
C GLY A 296 -0.12 -6.53 -16.96
N LEU A 297 -0.49 -5.27 -17.15
CA LEU A 297 0.10 -4.13 -16.43
C LEU A 297 -0.38 -4.07 -14.97
N SER A 298 -1.64 -4.37 -14.68
CA SER A 298 -2.16 -4.44 -13.31
C SER A 298 -1.51 -5.55 -12.50
N LEU A 299 -1.22 -6.70 -13.12
CA LEU A 299 -0.43 -7.77 -12.49
C LEU A 299 1.01 -7.31 -12.22
N CYS A 300 1.65 -6.62 -13.18
CA CYS A 300 3.00 -6.09 -13.00
C CYS A 300 3.06 -5.09 -11.82
N ASP A 301 2.07 -4.21 -11.69
CA ASP A 301 1.99 -3.26 -10.59
C ASP A 301 1.79 -3.96 -9.23
N THR A 302 0.93 -4.98 -9.18
CA THR A 302 0.72 -5.80 -7.97
C THR A 302 2.01 -6.53 -7.55
N LEU A 303 2.73 -7.14 -8.50
CA LEU A 303 3.99 -7.85 -8.24
C LEU A 303 5.09 -6.87 -7.79
N ALA A 304 5.20 -5.72 -8.46
CA ALA A 304 6.16 -4.68 -8.09
C ALA A 304 5.91 -4.14 -6.66
N SER A 305 4.65 -3.83 -6.35
CA SER A 305 4.22 -3.39 -5.01
C SER A 305 4.48 -4.44 -3.94
N GLY A 306 4.25 -5.73 -4.25
CA GLY A 306 4.54 -6.86 -3.35
C GLY A 306 6.02 -7.00 -3.01
N MET A 307 6.92 -6.52 -3.86
CA MET A 307 8.37 -6.45 -3.64
C MET A 307 8.84 -5.11 -3.04
N GLY A 308 7.92 -4.23 -2.58
CA GLY A 308 8.24 -2.90 -2.07
C GLY A 308 8.71 -1.91 -3.15
N GLY A 309 8.46 -2.23 -4.42
CA GLY A 309 8.76 -1.43 -5.59
C GLY A 309 7.56 -0.61 -6.07
N ALA A 310 7.72 -0.01 -7.25
CA ALA A 310 6.67 0.72 -7.97
C ALA A 310 6.86 0.57 -9.47
N LEU A 311 5.74 0.59 -10.20
CA LEU A 311 5.71 0.62 -11.65
C LEU A 311 5.10 1.95 -12.12
N GLU A 312 5.77 2.63 -13.02
CA GLU A 312 5.33 3.91 -13.56
C GLU A 312 5.19 3.86 -15.07
N ALA A 313 4.24 4.61 -15.59
CA ALA A 313 4.03 4.80 -17.02
C ALA A 313 4.20 6.28 -17.39
N ALA A 314 4.82 6.55 -18.52
CA ALA A 314 5.00 7.90 -19.04
C ALA A 314 4.97 7.87 -20.58
N HIS A 315 4.84 9.04 -21.19
CA HIS A 315 5.08 9.19 -22.61
C HIS A 315 6.57 9.05 -22.93
N ALA A 316 6.91 8.38 -24.03
CA ALA A 316 8.25 8.38 -24.55
C ALA A 316 8.42 9.53 -25.57
N GLU A 317 9.58 10.15 -25.58
CA GLU A 317 9.89 11.19 -26.56
C GLU A 317 10.65 10.60 -27.77
N PRO A 318 10.30 11.04 -28.98
CA PRO A 318 9.23 11.98 -29.38
C PRO A 318 7.84 11.35 -29.48
N ARG A 319 7.72 10.02 -29.39
CA ARG A 319 6.47 9.26 -29.48
C ARG A 319 6.65 7.90 -28.81
N GLY A 320 5.55 7.32 -28.30
CA GLY A 320 5.52 5.98 -27.73
C GLY A 320 5.21 5.98 -26.22
N ALA A 321 5.45 4.85 -25.58
CA ALA A 321 5.27 4.67 -24.15
C ALA A 321 6.58 4.30 -23.44
N ARG A 322 6.71 4.70 -22.20
CA ARG A 322 7.82 4.32 -21.32
C ARG A 322 7.26 3.76 -20.01
N PHE A 323 7.64 2.54 -19.68
CA PHE A 323 7.34 1.91 -18.41
C PHE A 323 8.61 1.76 -17.58
N THR A 324 8.57 2.17 -16.33
CA THR A 324 9.73 2.16 -15.42
C THR A 324 9.39 1.38 -14.17
N LEU A 325 10.06 0.26 -13.95
CA LEU A 325 10.03 -0.53 -12.72
C LEU A 325 11.11 -0.01 -11.77
N ARG A 326 10.76 0.31 -10.52
CA ARG A 326 11.69 0.66 -9.44
C ARG A 326 11.59 -0.33 -8.30
N LEU A 327 12.72 -0.88 -7.87
CA LEU A 327 12.81 -1.87 -6.78
C LEU A 327 13.81 -1.42 -5.72
N PRO A 328 13.65 -1.84 -4.45
CA PRO A 328 14.63 -1.59 -3.40
C PRO A 328 15.97 -2.24 -3.74
N LEU A 329 17.08 -1.51 -3.54
CA LEU A 329 18.42 -2.09 -3.69
C LEU A 329 18.64 -3.17 -2.62
N ALA A 330 19.29 -4.25 -3.00
CA ALA A 330 19.84 -5.19 -2.05
C ALA A 330 20.99 -4.51 -1.30
N GLY A 331 20.85 -4.32 0.01
CA GLY A 331 21.88 -3.67 0.84
C GLY A 331 23.25 -4.36 0.76
N ALA A 332 24.28 -3.77 1.30
CA ALA A 332 25.69 -4.20 1.24
C ALA A 332 25.98 -5.67 1.66
N SER A 333 25.06 -6.31 2.40
CA SER A 333 25.14 -7.72 2.79
C SER A 333 25.04 -8.72 1.61
N ALA A 334 24.58 -8.30 0.44
CA ALA A 334 24.48 -9.17 -0.74
C ALA A 334 25.79 -9.32 -1.51
N GLN A 335 26.74 -8.43 -1.32
CA GLN A 335 28.09 -8.52 -1.93
C GLN A 335 29.00 -9.53 -1.23
N GLU A 336 28.76 -9.84 0.05
CA GLU A 336 29.57 -10.80 0.82
C GLU A 336 29.21 -12.27 0.55
N MET A 337 28.01 -12.59 0.07
CA MET A 337 27.53 -13.94 -0.15
C MET A 337 28.00 -14.58 -1.48
N LYS A 338 28.73 -13.84 -2.33
CA LYS A 338 29.31 -14.33 -3.61
C LYS A 338 30.85 -14.36 -3.61
N ARG A 339 31.50 -14.17 -2.44
CA ARG A 339 32.92 -14.46 -2.25
C ARG A 339 33.09 -15.71 -1.43
#